data_aacacc2f41d043243fa038a6b7b3f3fe
#
_entry.id   aacacc2f41d043243fa038a6b7b3f3fe
#
_cell.length_a   1.000
_cell.length_b   1.000
_cell.length_c   1.000
_cell.angle_alpha   90.00
_cell.angle_beta   90.00
_cell.angle_gamma   90.00
#
_symmetry.space_group_name_H-M   'P 1'
#
loop_
_entity.id
_entity.type
_entity.pdbx_description
1 polymer ?
#
loop_
_entity_poly.entity_id
_entity_poly.type
_entity_poly.pdbx_seq_one_letter_code
_entity_poly.pdbx_strand_id
1 'polypeptide(L)'
;MSPQPVSLLVTIGSHNVTKATTALSSILSLILLALVACSGGVDASTSASDLQGEVLVSAAASLTDAFGEIESAFEGANAGVDVILNLGASSALREQILEGAPADVFASANTPNMDQVAEAGEVVGQAEIFVTNLLQIAVPAGNEAGVTGLDDFANEDLLIGLCAEDVPCGQFGREALAGAGVTPAIDTNEPDVRALLTKIEAGELDAGISYVTDVLSTEGTVDGVDIPAEDNVVAEYPIAVLAGAPNPDAAASFVEFVLSDQGQAILTGYGFSSP
;
A
#
# COMPACT_ATOMS: atom_id res chain seq x y z
N MET A 1 31.38 3.33 54.84
CA MET A 1 30.46 4.02 55.78
C MET A 1 29.07 3.76 55.27
N SER A 2 28.45 2.69 55.80
CA SER A 2 27.03 2.47 55.74
C SER A 2 26.37 3.18 56.92
N PRO A 3 25.10 3.56 56.78
CA PRO A 3 24.15 2.92 57.65
C PRO A 3 22.83 2.49 57.01
N GLN A 4 22.43 1.46 57.45
CA GLN A 4 21.31 0.58 57.82
C GLN A 4 19.88 1.19 57.84
N PRO A 5 18.86 0.31 57.81
CA PRO A 5 17.50 0.60 57.36
C PRO A 5 16.57 0.95 58.54
N VAL A 6 15.45 1.60 58.21
CA VAL A 6 14.35 1.81 59.19
C VAL A 6 13.16 0.93 58.81
N SER A 7 12.94 -0.05 59.65
CA SER A 7 11.75 -0.89 59.77
C SER A 7 10.67 -0.13 60.53
N LEU A 8 9.41 -0.10 60.04
CA LEU A 8 8.29 0.24 60.88
C LEU A 8 7.16 -0.79 60.71
N LEU A 9 6.95 -1.47 61.78
CA LEU A 9 5.92 -2.47 62.10
C LEU A 9 4.63 -1.74 62.50
N VAL A 10 3.56 -2.55 62.60
CA VAL A 10 2.34 -2.31 63.42
C VAL A 10 1.12 -1.91 62.59
N THR A 11 -0.07 -2.50 62.66
CA THR A 11 -0.74 -3.33 63.71
C THR A 11 -2.01 -3.94 63.13
N ILE A 12 -2.28 -5.13 63.55
CA ILE A 12 -3.51 -5.92 63.34
C ILE A 12 -4.64 -5.34 64.21
N GLY A 13 -5.82 -5.19 63.60
CA GLY A 13 -7.06 -4.90 64.34
C GLY A 13 -8.19 -5.83 63.92
N SER A 14 -8.44 -6.86 64.73
CA SER A 14 -9.59 -7.74 64.66
C SER A 14 -10.75 -7.17 65.51
N HIS A 15 -11.98 -7.31 65.06
CA HIS A 15 -13.25 -7.39 65.79
C HIS A 15 -14.41 -7.33 64.80
N ASN A 16 -15.52 -8.03 64.88
CA ASN A 16 -16.09 -9.07 65.64
C ASN A 16 -17.34 -9.59 64.91
N VAL A 17 -17.61 -10.86 65.13
CA VAL A 17 -18.76 -11.62 64.63
C VAL A 17 -20.05 -11.14 65.31
N THR A 18 -21.15 -11.05 64.55
CA THR A 18 -22.48 -11.25 65.15
C THR A 18 -23.39 -12.00 64.12
N LYS A 19 -23.83 -13.15 64.59
CA LYS A 19 -24.86 -14.00 63.99
C LYS A 19 -26.24 -13.44 64.36
N ALA A 20 -27.20 -13.48 63.49
CA ALA A 20 -28.60 -13.60 63.85
C ALA A 20 -29.35 -14.37 62.76
N THR A 21 -30.08 -15.33 63.22
CA THR A 21 -30.83 -16.39 62.55
C THR A 21 -32.30 -16.05 62.36
N THR A 22 -32.86 -16.70 61.32
CA THR A 22 -34.27 -17.15 61.14
C THR A 22 -35.39 -16.15 60.82
N ALA A 23 -36.10 -16.38 59.69
CA ALA A 23 -37.48 -16.89 59.75
C ALA A 23 -37.98 -17.29 58.36
N LEU A 24 -38.52 -18.48 58.28
CA LEU A 24 -39.31 -19.10 57.22
C LEU A 24 -40.68 -18.40 57.11
N SER A 25 -41.16 -18.10 55.89
CA SER A 25 -42.61 -18.12 55.65
C SER A 25 -42.94 -18.36 54.18
N SER A 26 -43.57 -19.45 53.95
CA SER A 26 -44.16 -19.87 52.67
C SER A 26 -45.41 -19.06 52.37
N ILE A 27 -45.57 -18.62 51.12
CA ILE A 27 -46.90 -18.48 50.48
C ILE A 27 -46.79 -18.84 48.99
N LEU A 28 -47.60 -19.81 48.66
CA LEU A 28 -47.95 -20.42 47.38
C LEU A 28 -48.91 -19.50 46.63
N SER A 29 -48.79 -19.40 45.29
CA SER A 29 -49.79 -19.17 44.26
C SER A 29 -49.42 -18.05 43.28
N LEU A 30 -49.26 -18.25 42.10
CA LEU A 30 -50.15 -18.34 40.94
C LEU A 30 -49.36 -18.33 39.63
N ILE A 31 -49.59 -19.34 38.83
CA ILE A 31 -49.09 -19.48 37.45
C ILE A 31 -49.82 -18.44 36.60
N LEU A 32 -49.03 -17.58 35.90
CA LEU A 32 -49.51 -16.86 34.71
C LEU A 32 -48.49 -17.05 33.60
N LEU A 33 -48.86 -17.87 32.64
CA LEU A 33 -48.12 -18.14 31.42
C LEU A 33 -48.18 -16.90 30.54
N ALA A 34 -47.08 -16.13 30.46
CA ALA A 34 -46.87 -15.14 29.46
C ALA A 34 -45.82 -15.68 28.48
N LEU A 35 -46.27 -16.19 27.33
CA LEU A 35 -45.42 -16.42 26.16
C LEU A 35 -44.93 -15.07 25.65
N VAL A 36 -43.75 -14.66 26.05
CA VAL A 36 -42.98 -13.63 25.35
C VAL A 36 -42.23 -14.34 24.26
N ALA A 37 -42.74 -14.21 23.01
CA ALA A 37 -42.00 -14.52 21.83
C ALA A 37 -40.78 -13.55 21.75
N CYS A 38 -39.62 -14.00 22.21
CA CYS A 38 -38.35 -13.39 21.86
C CYS A 38 -38.12 -13.69 20.36
N SER A 39 -38.58 -12.79 19.49
CA SER A 39 -37.95 -12.65 18.19
C SER A 39 -36.55 -12.13 18.43
N GLY A 40 -35.59 -13.06 18.55
CA GLY A 40 -34.17 -12.74 18.51
C GLY A 40 -33.86 -12.18 17.12
N GLY A 41 -33.89 -10.86 16.97
CA GLY A 41 -33.16 -10.21 15.94
C GLY A 41 -31.68 -10.58 16.18
N VAL A 42 -31.11 -11.39 15.30
CA VAL A 42 -29.66 -11.46 15.14
C VAL A 42 -29.30 -10.12 14.53
N ASP A 43 -29.04 -9.13 15.39
CA ASP A 43 -28.21 -8.02 15.01
C ASP A 43 -26.85 -8.66 14.66
N ALA A 44 -26.61 -8.84 13.37
CA ALA A 44 -25.28 -8.99 12.86
C ALA A 44 -24.58 -7.64 13.11
N SER A 45 -24.20 -7.41 14.36
CA SER A 45 -23.11 -6.48 14.65
C SER A 45 -21.91 -7.09 13.95
N THR A 46 -21.62 -6.63 12.75
CA THR A 46 -20.27 -6.68 12.22
C THR A 46 -19.41 -6.05 13.30
N SER A 47 -18.71 -6.88 14.05
CA SER A 47 -17.64 -6.39 14.92
C SER A 47 -16.70 -5.64 14.00
N ALA A 48 -16.72 -4.30 14.05
CA ALA A 48 -15.57 -3.54 13.61
C ALA A 48 -14.39 -4.20 14.33
N SER A 49 -13.49 -4.83 13.58
CA SER A 49 -12.27 -5.36 14.14
C SER A 49 -11.59 -4.18 14.86
N ASP A 50 -11.28 -4.32 16.13
CA ASP A 50 -10.55 -3.32 16.91
C ASP A 50 -9.07 -3.35 16.46
N LEU A 51 -8.84 -3.08 15.16
CA LEU A 51 -7.50 -2.98 14.60
C LEU A 51 -6.83 -1.75 15.22
N GLN A 52 -5.59 -1.90 15.61
CA GLN A 52 -4.81 -0.84 16.25
C GLN A 52 -3.34 -0.92 15.86
N GLY A 53 -2.67 0.21 15.96
CA GLY A 53 -1.22 0.32 15.74
C GLY A 53 -0.85 0.69 14.32
N GLU A 54 0.45 0.67 14.03
CA GLU A 54 1.00 1.05 12.74
C GLU A 54 0.90 -0.10 11.73
N VAL A 55 0.71 0.24 10.46
CA VAL A 55 0.85 -0.66 9.30
C VAL A 55 1.88 -0.08 8.35
N LEU A 56 3.02 -0.76 8.23
CA LEU A 56 4.14 -0.32 7.38
C LEU A 56 3.93 -0.86 5.96
N VAL A 57 3.60 0.01 5.03
CA VAL A 57 3.32 -0.36 3.63
C VAL A 57 4.47 0.08 2.73
N SER A 58 5.22 -0.88 2.21
CA SER A 58 6.23 -0.64 1.17
C SER A 58 5.54 -0.69 -0.19
N ALA A 59 5.45 0.44 -0.89
CA ALA A 59 4.70 0.54 -2.15
C ALA A 59 5.51 1.24 -3.25
N ALA A 60 5.32 0.78 -4.49
CA ALA A 60 5.97 1.37 -5.66
C ALA A 60 5.68 2.87 -5.77
N ALA A 61 6.68 3.65 -6.22
CA ALA A 61 6.60 5.11 -6.34
C ALA A 61 5.41 5.58 -7.20
N SER A 62 5.02 4.82 -8.23
CA SER A 62 3.84 5.09 -9.07
C SER A 62 2.50 4.98 -8.32
N LEU A 63 2.48 4.37 -7.12
CA LEU A 63 1.29 4.25 -6.29
C LEU A 63 1.10 5.44 -5.32
N THR A 64 2.03 6.40 -5.29
CA THR A 64 2.09 7.47 -4.28
C THR A 64 0.75 8.14 -4.02
N ASP A 65 0.10 8.66 -5.05
CA ASP A 65 -1.12 9.46 -4.88
C ASP A 65 -2.33 8.58 -4.55
N ALA A 66 -2.48 7.44 -5.24
CA ALA A 66 -3.56 6.49 -4.99
C ALA A 66 -3.47 5.87 -3.58
N PHE A 67 -2.26 5.50 -3.15
CA PHE A 67 -2.05 4.92 -1.82
C PHE A 67 -2.20 5.96 -0.70
N GLY A 68 -1.91 7.25 -0.94
CA GLY A 68 -2.22 8.32 0.01
C GLY A 68 -3.73 8.50 0.24
N GLU A 69 -4.57 8.32 -0.81
CA GLU A 69 -6.02 8.30 -0.64
C GLU A 69 -6.51 7.00 0.01
N ILE A 70 -5.93 5.85 -0.33
CA ILE A 70 -6.20 4.55 0.31
C ILE A 70 -5.86 4.61 1.80
N GLU A 71 -4.68 5.13 2.18
CA GLU A 71 -4.27 5.39 3.56
C GLU A 71 -5.35 6.16 4.31
N SER A 72 -5.72 7.35 3.81
CA SER A 72 -6.72 8.21 4.42
C SER A 72 -8.09 7.52 4.57
N ALA A 73 -8.51 6.75 3.55
CA ALA A 73 -9.79 6.04 3.56
C ALA A 73 -9.78 4.83 4.51
N PHE A 74 -8.68 4.09 4.59
CA PHE A 74 -8.51 2.95 5.48
C PHE A 74 -8.46 3.39 6.95
N GLU A 75 -7.70 4.43 7.28
CA GLU A 75 -7.64 5.02 8.62
C GLU A 75 -8.98 5.61 9.05
N GLY A 76 -9.69 6.26 8.12
CA GLY A 76 -11.05 6.75 8.37
C GLY A 76 -12.04 5.65 8.75
N ALA A 77 -11.85 4.43 8.24
CA ALA A 77 -12.64 3.25 8.58
C ALA A 77 -12.11 2.52 9.84
N ASN A 78 -10.84 2.68 10.19
CA ASN A 78 -10.12 1.99 11.27
C ASN A 78 -9.37 2.98 12.15
N ALA A 79 -10.08 3.77 12.93
CA ALA A 79 -9.55 4.92 13.70
C ALA A 79 -8.40 4.59 14.70
N GLY A 80 -8.12 3.31 14.93
CA GLY A 80 -6.99 2.85 15.77
C GLY A 80 -5.73 2.52 14.99
N VAL A 81 -5.77 2.59 13.66
CA VAL A 81 -4.65 2.23 12.77
C VAL A 81 -4.02 3.51 12.20
N ASP A 82 -2.70 3.49 12.09
CA ASP A 82 -1.88 4.50 11.42
C ASP A 82 -1.09 3.82 10.29
N VAL A 83 -1.34 4.18 9.05
CA VAL A 83 -0.66 3.61 7.87
C VAL A 83 0.57 4.45 7.57
N ILE A 84 1.71 3.79 7.50
CA ILE A 84 2.99 4.44 7.19
C ILE A 84 3.45 3.97 5.82
N LEU A 85 3.42 4.86 4.83
CA LEU A 85 3.86 4.57 3.48
C LEU A 85 5.38 4.74 3.33
N ASN A 86 6.06 3.67 2.90
CA ASN A 86 7.44 3.70 2.42
C ASN A 86 7.42 3.57 0.90
N LEU A 87 7.59 4.70 0.21
CA LEU A 87 7.41 4.81 -1.24
C LEU A 87 8.76 4.87 -1.96
N GLY A 88 8.91 4.08 -3.03
CA GLY A 88 10.14 4.04 -3.79
C GLY A 88 10.13 3.04 -4.95
N ALA A 89 11.27 2.84 -5.58
CA ALA A 89 11.41 1.79 -6.60
C ALA A 89 11.15 0.42 -6.00
N SER A 90 10.35 -0.41 -6.68
CA SER A 90 10.05 -1.77 -6.20
C SER A 90 11.31 -2.62 -5.98
N SER A 91 12.35 -2.43 -6.77
CA SER A 91 13.66 -3.10 -6.58
C SER A 91 14.33 -2.70 -5.28
N ALA A 92 14.34 -1.41 -4.94
CA ALA A 92 14.91 -0.92 -3.69
C ALA A 92 14.11 -1.38 -2.46
N LEU A 93 12.76 -1.36 -2.57
CA LEU A 93 11.88 -1.85 -1.50
C LEU A 93 12.05 -3.36 -1.27
N ARG A 94 12.14 -4.15 -2.36
CA ARG A 94 12.48 -5.58 -2.28
C ARG A 94 13.80 -5.81 -1.54
N GLU A 95 14.85 -5.06 -1.88
CA GLU A 95 16.15 -5.19 -1.21
C GLU A 95 16.04 -4.88 0.29
N GLN A 96 15.36 -3.80 0.66
CA GLN A 96 15.10 -3.46 2.06
C GLN A 96 14.38 -4.60 2.80
N ILE A 97 13.34 -5.19 2.20
CA ILE A 97 12.59 -6.30 2.78
C ILE A 97 13.50 -7.52 2.97
N LEU A 98 14.26 -7.89 1.93
CA LEU A 98 15.19 -9.04 1.99
C LEU A 98 16.36 -8.83 2.95
N GLU A 99 16.73 -7.59 3.24
CA GLU A 99 17.72 -7.22 4.27
C GLU A 99 17.10 -7.17 5.68
N GLY A 100 15.80 -7.40 5.81
CA GLY A 100 15.08 -7.46 7.10
C GLY A 100 14.57 -6.12 7.61
N ALA A 101 14.40 -5.13 6.75
CA ALA A 101 13.70 -3.91 7.12
C ALA A 101 12.24 -4.23 7.49
N PRO A 102 11.70 -3.65 8.57
CA PRO A 102 10.31 -3.91 8.97
C PRO A 102 9.34 -3.39 7.90
N ALA A 103 8.44 -4.26 7.47
CA ALA A 103 7.33 -3.92 6.60
C ALA A 103 6.20 -4.94 6.83
N ASP A 104 4.96 -4.48 6.73
CA ASP A 104 3.75 -5.31 6.88
C ASP A 104 3.21 -5.75 5.52
N VAL A 105 3.25 -4.83 4.54
CA VAL A 105 2.72 -5.04 3.20
C VAL A 105 3.76 -4.63 2.16
N PHE A 106 3.82 -5.39 1.05
CA PHE A 106 4.56 -5.00 -0.14
C PHE A 106 3.62 -4.91 -1.34
N ALA A 107 3.64 -3.75 -2.04
CA ALA A 107 2.93 -3.50 -3.29
C ALA A 107 3.93 -3.10 -4.37
N SER A 108 4.17 -3.99 -5.32
CA SER A 108 5.21 -3.84 -6.36
C SER A 108 4.60 -3.38 -7.69
N ALA A 109 5.37 -2.65 -8.49
CA ALA A 109 4.98 -2.26 -9.86
C ALA A 109 5.32 -3.34 -10.90
N ASN A 110 5.83 -4.50 -10.50
CA ASN A 110 6.01 -5.66 -11.35
C ASN A 110 6.05 -6.96 -10.56
N THR A 111 5.75 -8.08 -11.22
CA THR A 111 5.78 -9.42 -10.63
C THR A 111 7.19 -9.89 -10.28
N PRO A 112 8.27 -9.65 -11.07
CA PRO A 112 9.59 -10.15 -10.75
C PRO A 112 10.16 -9.69 -9.41
N ASN A 113 9.83 -8.48 -8.93
CA ASN A 113 10.26 -8.02 -7.61
C ASN A 113 9.48 -8.71 -6.49
N MET A 114 8.18 -8.93 -6.66
CA MET A 114 7.36 -9.67 -5.71
C MET A 114 7.77 -11.15 -5.66
N ASP A 115 8.05 -11.77 -6.80
CA ASP A 115 8.45 -13.17 -6.90
C ASP A 115 9.73 -13.42 -6.09
N GLN A 116 10.71 -12.53 -6.15
CA GLN A 116 11.94 -12.66 -5.37
C GLN A 116 11.68 -12.61 -3.85
N VAL A 117 10.75 -11.77 -3.40
CA VAL A 117 10.32 -11.71 -1.99
C VAL A 117 9.60 -12.99 -1.59
N ALA A 118 8.73 -13.51 -2.48
CA ALA A 118 8.01 -14.75 -2.26
C ALA A 118 8.95 -15.99 -2.27
N GLU A 119 9.91 -16.04 -3.17
CA GLU A 119 10.92 -17.10 -3.23
C GLU A 119 11.83 -17.13 -1.99
N ALA A 120 12.06 -15.98 -1.37
CA ALA A 120 12.76 -15.87 -0.10
C ALA A 120 11.92 -16.35 1.09
N GLY A 121 10.62 -16.59 0.89
CA GLY A 121 9.69 -17.00 1.96
C GLY A 121 9.12 -15.83 2.78
N GLU A 122 9.27 -14.60 2.30
CA GLU A 122 8.86 -13.38 3.01
C GLU A 122 7.41 -12.95 2.70
N VAL A 123 6.62 -13.77 1.99
CA VAL A 123 5.21 -13.51 1.67
C VAL A 123 4.29 -14.50 2.39
N VAL A 124 3.20 -14.02 2.98
CA VAL A 124 2.14 -14.86 3.53
C VAL A 124 1.16 -15.26 2.42
N GLY A 125 1.03 -16.56 2.18
CA GLY A 125 0.12 -17.08 1.14
C GLY A 125 0.63 -16.82 -0.27
N GLN A 126 -0.15 -16.12 -1.08
CA GLN A 126 0.18 -15.75 -2.45
C GLN A 126 -0.04 -14.26 -2.64
N ALA A 127 0.82 -13.63 -3.43
CA ALA A 127 0.59 -12.27 -3.87
C ALA A 127 -0.58 -12.22 -4.87
N GLU A 128 -1.37 -11.16 -4.81
CA GLU A 128 -2.50 -10.95 -5.71
C GLU A 128 -2.24 -9.76 -6.64
N ILE A 129 -2.49 -9.92 -7.93
CA ILE A 129 -2.47 -8.78 -8.85
C ILE A 129 -3.70 -7.93 -8.55
N PHE A 130 -3.49 -6.70 -8.11
CA PHE A 130 -4.59 -5.83 -7.68
C PHE A 130 -4.94 -4.75 -8.70
N VAL A 131 -3.99 -4.34 -9.56
CA VAL A 131 -4.19 -3.41 -10.68
C VAL A 131 -3.20 -3.70 -11.80
N THR A 132 -3.49 -3.12 -12.97
CA THR A 132 -2.55 -3.03 -14.10
C THR A 132 -2.38 -1.57 -14.52
N ASN A 133 -1.27 -1.29 -15.23
CA ASN A 133 -0.95 0.03 -15.76
C ASN A 133 -0.35 -0.10 -17.17
N LEU A 134 -0.38 0.98 -17.93
CA LEU A 134 0.26 1.06 -19.24
C LEU A 134 1.38 2.10 -19.21
N LEU A 135 2.37 1.91 -20.08
CA LEU A 135 3.39 2.92 -20.29
C LEU A 135 2.87 4.06 -21.13
N GLN A 136 3.43 5.24 -20.88
CA GLN A 136 3.22 6.45 -21.68
C GLN A 136 4.52 7.23 -21.76
N ILE A 137 4.79 7.86 -22.87
CA ILE A 137 5.91 8.79 -22.99
C ILE A 137 5.49 10.08 -22.29
N ALA A 138 6.28 10.49 -21.32
CA ALA A 138 6.11 11.73 -20.57
C ALA A 138 7.01 12.81 -21.21
N VAL A 139 6.43 13.98 -21.46
CA VAL A 139 7.13 15.16 -22.02
C VAL A 139 6.74 16.41 -21.24
N PRO A 140 7.57 17.45 -21.17
CA PRO A 140 7.16 18.73 -20.58
C PRO A 140 5.88 19.28 -21.23
N ALA A 141 5.05 19.98 -20.46
CA ALA A 141 3.82 20.57 -20.96
C ALA A 141 4.05 21.42 -22.22
N GLY A 142 3.24 21.16 -23.25
CA GLY A 142 3.37 21.80 -24.56
C GLY A 142 4.32 21.10 -25.53
N ASN A 143 5.08 20.09 -25.06
CA ASN A 143 5.93 19.23 -25.91
C ASN A 143 6.75 20.02 -26.94
N GLU A 144 7.53 21.01 -26.50
CA GLU A 144 8.30 21.90 -27.38
C GLU A 144 9.34 21.15 -28.22
N ALA A 145 9.85 20.02 -27.70
CA ALA A 145 10.76 19.14 -28.43
C ALA A 145 10.09 18.35 -29.59
N GLY A 146 8.76 18.30 -29.60
CA GLY A 146 7.96 17.65 -30.64
C GLY A 146 8.08 16.13 -30.68
N VAL A 147 8.23 15.50 -29.51
CA VAL A 147 8.27 14.04 -29.36
C VAL A 147 6.90 13.43 -29.70
N THR A 148 6.88 12.44 -30.61
CA THR A 148 5.65 11.86 -31.14
C THR A 148 5.53 10.35 -30.95
N GLY A 149 6.60 9.69 -30.53
CA GLY A 149 6.61 8.24 -30.32
C GLY A 149 7.97 7.70 -29.88
N LEU A 150 8.07 6.36 -29.78
CA LEU A 150 9.28 5.68 -29.34
C LEU A 150 10.49 5.91 -30.27
N ASP A 151 10.25 6.12 -31.56
CA ASP A 151 11.34 6.36 -32.54
C ASP A 151 12.18 7.59 -32.19
N ASP A 152 11.58 8.61 -31.55
CA ASP A 152 12.27 9.83 -31.14
C ASP A 152 13.31 9.60 -30.06
N PHE A 153 13.24 8.47 -29.33
CA PHE A 153 14.24 8.09 -28.32
C PHE A 153 15.61 7.74 -28.91
N ALA A 154 15.71 7.50 -30.21
CA ALA A 154 16.99 7.32 -30.90
C ALA A 154 17.65 8.65 -31.33
N ASN A 155 16.99 9.79 -31.11
CA ASN A 155 17.51 11.10 -31.49
C ASN A 155 18.49 11.64 -30.44
N GLU A 156 19.77 11.70 -30.77
CA GLU A 156 20.85 12.21 -29.91
C GLU A 156 20.76 13.72 -29.60
N ASP A 157 19.89 14.46 -30.28
CA ASP A 157 19.68 15.89 -30.01
C ASP A 157 18.65 16.13 -28.91
N LEU A 158 17.92 15.09 -28.46
CA LEU A 158 16.95 15.14 -27.35
C LEU A 158 17.59 14.69 -26.04
N LEU A 159 17.19 15.31 -24.95
CA LEU A 159 17.58 14.90 -23.60
C LEU A 159 16.60 13.82 -23.10
N ILE A 160 17.02 12.56 -23.17
CA ILE A 160 16.20 11.40 -22.85
C ILE A 160 16.53 10.85 -21.48
N GLY A 161 15.50 10.73 -20.62
CA GLY A 161 15.59 10.04 -19.34
C GLY A 161 14.82 8.73 -19.34
N LEU A 162 15.38 7.70 -18.71
CA LEU A 162 14.65 6.49 -18.33
C LEU A 162 14.86 6.22 -16.84
N CYS A 163 14.05 5.36 -16.25
CA CYS A 163 14.41 4.77 -14.97
C CYS A 163 15.62 3.83 -15.12
N ALA A 164 16.35 3.55 -14.03
CA ALA A 164 17.45 2.60 -14.01
C ALA A 164 17.01 1.20 -14.48
N GLU A 165 17.95 0.40 -14.97
CA GLU A 165 17.64 -0.89 -15.62
C GLU A 165 17.00 -1.92 -14.68
N ASP A 166 17.28 -1.84 -13.39
CA ASP A 166 16.78 -2.74 -12.35
C ASP A 166 15.42 -2.28 -11.76
N VAL A 167 14.94 -1.09 -12.14
CA VAL A 167 13.68 -0.53 -11.68
C VAL A 167 12.54 -0.92 -12.64
N PRO A 168 11.30 -1.21 -12.17
CA PRO A 168 10.20 -1.64 -13.03
C PRO A 168 9.95 -0.74 -14.25
N CYS A 169 9.84 0.60 -14.06
CA CYS A 169 9.68 1.54 -15.18
C CYS A 169 10.85 1.50 -16.17
N GLY A 170 12.05 1.24 -15.69
CA GLY A 170 13.24 1.11 -16.54
C GLY A 170 13.28 -0.20 -17.32
N GLN A 171 12.84 -1.30 -16.71
CA GLN A 171 12.69 -2.59 -17.39
C GLN A 171 11.63 -2.52 -18.49
N PHE A 172 10.43 -2.07 -18.16
CA PHE A 172 9.32 -1.97 -19.10
C PHE A 172 9.57 -0.96 -20.21
N GLY A 173 10.16 0.22 -19.88
CA GLY A 173 10.52 1.21 -20.90
C GLY A 173 11.51 0.68 -21.93
N ARG A 174 12.52 -0.08 -21.48
CA ARG A 174 13.47 -0.72 -22.41
C ARG A 174 12.86 -1.87 -23.19
N GLU A 175 11.91 -2.61 -22.57
CA GLU A 175 11.16 -3.65 -23.26
C GLU A 175 10.31 -3.07 -24.39
N ALA A 176 9.58 -1.98 -24.14
CA ALA A 176 8.80 -1.26 -25.16
C ALA A 176 9.67 -0.75 -26.30
N LEU A 177 10.80 -0.10 -25.98
CA LEU A 177 11.76 0.38 -26.98
C LEU A 177 12.35 -0.76 -27.83
N ALA A 178 12.71 -1.87 -27.18
CA ALA A 178 13.23 -3.05 -27.85
C ALA A 178 12.16 -3.71 -28.74
N GLY A 179 10.89 -3.75 -28.30
CA GLY A 179 9.75 -4.24 -29.07
C GLY A 179 9.53 -3.42 -30.35
N ALA A 180 9.64 -2.10 -30.23
CA ALA A 180 9.59 -1.17 -31.36
C ALA A 180 10.87 -1.17 -32.23
N GLY A 181 11.92 -1.90 -31.83
CA GLY A 181 13.20 -1.95 -32.56
C GLY A 181 14.04 -0.68 -32.40
N VAL A 182 13.79 0.13 -31.37
CA VAL A 182 14.48 1.39 -31.09
C VAL A 182 15.67 1.15 -30.17
N THR A 183 16.83 1.69 -30.54
CA THR A 183 18.00 1.78 -29.66
C THR A 183 18.06 3.20 -29.11
N PRO A 184 17.72 3.42 -27.83
CA PRO A 184 17.59 4.76 -27.30
C PRO A 184 18.95 5.43 -27.03
N ALA A 185 19.02 6.75 -27.23
CA ALA A 185 20.10 7.62 -26.77
C ALA A 185 19.76 8.13 -25.36
N ILE A 186 20.12 7.38 -24.32
CA ILE A 186 19.74 7.68 -22.93
C ILE A 186 20.79 8.61 -22.30
N ASP A 187 20.37 9.78 -21.81
CA ASP A 187 21.24 10.73 -21.11
C ASP A 187 21.29 10.44 -19.61
N THR A 188 20.16 10.08 -19.00
CA THR A 188 20.09 9.82 -17.56
C THR A 188 19.27 8.58 -17.22
N ASN A 189 19.65 7.95 -16.07
CA ASN A 189 18.90 6.84 -15.50
C ASN A 189 18.46 7.23 -14.09
N GLU A 190 17.15 7.31 -13.89
CA GLU A 190 16.56 7.79 -12.64
C GLU A 190 16.26 6.65 -11.67
N PRO A 191 16.37 6.89 -10.36
CA PRO A 191 16.19 5.84 -9.36
C PRO A 191 14.77 5.29 -9.30
N ASP A 192 13.77 6.08 -9.69
CA ASP A 192 12.37 5.71 -9.75
C ASP A 192 11.58 6.63 -10.71
N VAL A 193 10.29 6.32 -10.89
CA VAL A 193 9.43 7.06 -11.82
C VAL A 193 9.15 8.50 -11.37
N ARG A 194 9.10 8.77 -10.07
CA ARG A 194 8.87 10.13 -9.55
C ARG A 194 10.06 11.04 -9.75
N ALA A 195 11.27 10.50 -9.61
CA ALA A 195 12.50 11.22 -9.95
C ALA A 195 12.56 11.56 -11.45
N LEU A 196 12.14 10.63 -12.31
CA LEU A 196 12.03 10.86 -13.76
C LEU A 196 11.04 12.00 -14.07
N LEU A 197 9.81 11.92 -13.54
CA LEU A 197 8.80 12.97 -13.75
C LEU A 197 9.27 14.34 -13.28
N THR A 198 9.89 14.42 -12.09
CA THR A 198 10.41 15.68 -11.54
C THR A 198 11.36 16.37 -12.49
N LYS A 199 12.23 15.63 -13.19
CA LYS A 199 13.15 16.20 -14.18
C LYS A 199 12.43 16.65 -15.45
N ILE A 200 11.41 15.92 -15.88
CA ILE A 200 10.58 16.29 -17.03
C ILE A 200 9.79 17.57 -16.70
N GLU A 201 9.15 17.64 -15.53
CA GLU A 201 8.45 18.83 -15.05
C GLU A 201 9.35 20.07 -14.97
N ALA A 202 10.61 19.86 -14.55
CA ALA A 202 11.60 20.94 -14.47
C ALA A 202 12.15 21.36 -15.85
N GLY A 203 11.81 20.65 -16.94
CA GLY A 203 12.36 20.87 -18.29
C GLY A 203 13.85 20.50 -18.38
N GLU A 204 14.34 19.61 -17.52
CA GLU A 204 15.69 19.08 -17.58
C GLU A 204 15.82 17.91 -18.56
N LEU A 205 14.68 17.33 -18.96
CA LEU A 205 14.56 16.26 -19.95
C LEU A 205 13.47 16.63 -20.96
N ASP A 206 13.68 16.25 -22.21
CA ASP A 206 12.71 16.42 -23.30
C ASP A 206 11.67 15.29 -23.30
N ALA A 207 12.07 14.08 -22.91
CA ALA A 207 11.17 12.94 -22.80
C ALA A 207 11.69 11.86 -21.84
N GLY A 208 10.74 11.04 -21.38
CA GLY A 208 10.99 9.80 -20.66
C GLY A 208 9.84 8.83 -20.80
N ILE A 209 10.03 7.57 -20.43
CA ILE A 209 8.94 6.58 -20.38
C ILE A 209 8.51 6.40 -18.93
N SER A 210 7.24 6.70 -18.66
CA SER A 210 6.56 6.63 -17.39
C SER A 210 5.31 5.77 -17.52
N TYR A 211 4.42 5.81 -16.54
CA TYR A 211 3.10 5.20 -16.62
C TYR A 211 2.02 6.25 -16.89
N VAL A 212 0.89 5.82 -17.46
CA VAL A 212 -0.28 6.68 -17.67
C VAL A 212 -0.70 7.36 -16.36
N THR A 213 -0.73 6.62 -15.27
CA THR A 213 -1.12 7.15 -13.95
C THR A 213 -0.19 8.23 -13.43
N ASP A 214 1.11 8.11 -13.70
CA ASP A 214 2.11 9.10 -13.30
C ASP A 214 1.93 10.42 -14.06
N VAL A 215 1.69 10.34 -15.37
CA VAL A 215 1.40 11.53 -16.19
C VAL A 215 0.11 12.21 -15.72
N LEU A 216 -0.94 11.43 -15.46
CA LEU A 216 -2.21 11.96 -14.92
C LEU A 216 -2.02 12.69 -13.59
N SER A 217 -1.12 12.21 -12.73
CA SER A 217 -0.87 12.79 -11.41
C SER A 217 -0.18 14.17 -11.45
N THR A 218 0.39 14.57 -12.59
CA THR A 218 1.09 15.85 -12.74
C THR A 218 0.17 17.04 -12.96
N GLU A 219 -1.15 16.82 -13.02
CA GLU A 219 -2.16 17.88 -13.21
C GLU A 219 -1.90 18.80 -14.42
N GLY A 220 -1.22 18.28 -15.46
CA GLY A 220 -0.94 18.99 -16.71
C GLY A 220 0.38 19.77 -16.72
N THR A 221 1.30 19.53 -15.78
CA THR A 221 2.69 20.00 -15.88
C THR A 221 3.55 19.11 -16.78
N VAL A 222 3.06 17.89 -17.04
CA VAL A 222 3.61 16.93 -18.01
C VAL A 222 2.50 16.52 -18.98
N ASP A 223 2.80 16.47 -20.27
CA ASP A 223 1.93 15.90 -21.29
C ASP A 223 2.31 14.45 -21.58
N GLY A 224 1.32 13.63 -21.91
CA GLY A 224 1.52 12.22 -22.29
C GLY A 224 1.43 12.02 -23.79
N VAL A 225 2.38 11.25 -24.36
CA VAL A 225 2.29 10.74 -25.72
C VAL A 225 2.08 9.23 -25.65
N ASP A 226 1.00 8.76 -26.27
CA ASP A 226 0.61 7.35 -26.18
C ASP A 226 1.59 6.45 -26.94
N ILE A 227 1.92 5.31 -26.34
CA ILE A 227 2.65 4.23 -26.98
C ILE A 227 1.62 3.30 -27.64
N PRO A 228 1.79 2.94 -28.94
CA PRO A 228 0.90 2.00 -29.62
C PRO A 228 0.77 0.69 -28.84
N ALA A 229 -0.43 0.10 -28.83
CA ALA A 229 -0.71 -1.09 -28.02
C ALA A 229 0.18 -2.30 -28.35
N GLU A 230 0.65 -2.40 -29.61
CA GLU A 230 1.58 -3.43 -30.07
C GLU A 230 2.99 -3.29 -29.52
N ASP A 231 3.39 -2.08 -29.10
CA ASP A 231 4.72 -1.77 -28.56
C ASP A 231 4.65 -1.48 -27.05
N ASN A 232 3.44 -1.37 -26.49
CA ASN A 232 3.26 -1.07 -25.07
C ASN A 232 3.39 -2.31 -24.21
N VAL A 233 3.76 -2.12 -22.95
CA VAL A 233 3.86 -3.18 -21.93
C VAL A 233 2.80 -2.97 -20.90
N VAL A 234 2.06 -4.03 -20.56
CA VAL A 234 1.12 -4.03 -19.43
C VAL A 234 1.89 -4.34 -18.15
N ALA A 235 1.96 -3.38 -17.26
CA ALA A 235 2.57 -3.55 -15.95
C ALA A 235 1.53 -4.14 -14.98
N GLU A 236 1.78 -5.33 -14.44
CA GLU A 236 0.96 -5.98 -13.42
C GLU A 236 1.51 -5.65 -12.03
N TYR A 237 0.63 -5.18 -11.15
CA TYR A 237 0.98 -4.78 -9.80
C TYR A 237 0.51 -5.80 -8.78
N PRO A 238 1.42 -6.61 -8.22
CA PRO A 238 1.11 -7.53 -7.12
C PRO A 238 1.17 -6.84 -5.77
N ILE A 239 0.33 -7.28 -4.83
CA ILE A 239 0.33 -6.91 -3.42
C ILE A 239 0.33 -8.16 -2.54
N ALA A 240 1.01 -8.11 -1.40
CA ALA A 240 1.04 -9.21 -0.43
C ALA A 240 1.29 -8.71 1.00
N VAL A 241 0.78 -9.45 1.98
CA VAL A 241 1.20 -9.36 3.37
C VAL A 241 2.55 -10.06 3.53
N LEU A 242 3.48 -9.45 4.27
CA LEU A 242 4.80 -10.01 4.52
C LEU A 242 4.82 -10.97 5.71
N ALA A 243 5.66 -12.01 5.64
CA ALA A 243 5.77 -13.03 6.69
C ALA A 243 6.33 -12.45 8.01
N GLY A 244 7.17 -11.42 7.92
CA GLY A 244 7.73 -10.70 9.05
C GLY A 244 6.89 -9.52 9.54
N ALA A 245 5.63 -9.39 9.09
CA ALA A 245 4.76 -8.25 9.41
C ALA A 245 4.66 -7.99 10.91
N PRO A 246 5.04 -6.78 11.40
CA PRO A 246 4.84 -6.39 12.79
C PRO A 246 3.37 -6.39 13.23
N ASN A 247 2.44 -6.08 12.31
CA ASN A 247 0.99 -5.99 12.57
C ASN A 247 0.18 -6.80 11.55
N PRO A 248 0.26 -8.15 11.57
CA PRO A 248 -0.28 -9.00 10.49
C PRO A 248 -1.80 -8.91 10.30
N ASP A 249 -2.56 -8.68 11.37
CA ASP A 249 -4.03 -8.59 11.29
C ASP A 249 -4.46 -7.29 10.58
N ALA A 250 -3.81 -6.16 10.90
CA ALA A 250 -4.08 -4.90 10.25
C ALA A 250 -3.53 -4.88 8.81
N ALA A 251 -2.38 -5.51 8.57
CA ALA A 251 -1.83 -5.70 7.22
C ALA A 251 -2.78 -6.49 6.30
N ALA A 252 -3.32 -7.60 6.80
CA ALA A 252 -4.31 -8.39 6.06
C ALA A 252 -5.55 -7.57 5.73
N SER A 253 -6.08 -6.82 6.71
CA SER A 253 -7.23 -5.94 6.48
C SER A 253 -6.92 -4.79 5.51
N PHE A 254 -5.69 -4.25 5.52
CA PHE A 254 -5.27 -3.25 4.55
C PHE A 254 -5.25 -3.82 3.12
N VAL A 255 -4.68 -5.02 2.93
CA VAL A 255 -4.69 -5.70 1.62
C VAL A 255 -6.12 -5.99 1.17
N GLU A 256 -7.00 -6.49 2.06
CA GLU A 256 -8.41 -6.69 1.77
C GLU A 256 -9.12 -5.37 1.36
N PHE A 257 -8.78 -4.26 2.02
CA PHE A 257 -9.31 -2.94 1.66
C PHE A 257 -8.85 -2.50 0.27
N VAL A 258 -7.58 -2.67 -0.08
CA VAL A 258 -7.04 -2.37 -1.42
C VAL A 258 -7.78 -3.17 -2.50
N LEU A 259 -8.09 -4.44 -2.22
CA LEU A 259 -8.81 -5.35 -3.13
C LEU A 259 -10.33 -5.12 -3.15
N SER A 260 -10.88 -4.37 -2.20
CA SER A 260 -12.32 -4.10 -2.11
C SER A 260 -12.82 -3.18 -3.23
N ASP A 261 -14.14 -3.15 -3.44
CA ASP A 261 -14.78 -2.22 -4.38
C ASP A 261 -14.38 -0.75 -4.12
N GLN A 262 -14.19 -0.37 -2.84
CA GLN A 262 -13.78 0.99 -2.48
C GLN A 262 -12.32 1.25 -2.85
N GLY A 263 -11.41 0.35 -2.51
CA GLY A 263 -9.99 0.46 -2.89
C GLY A 263 -9.81 0.47 -4.40
N GLN A 264 -10.52 -0.41 -5.11
CA GLN A 264 -10.49 -0.46 -6.57
C GLN A 264 -11.09 0.79 -7.24
N ALA A 265 -12.12 1.40 -6.63
CA ALA A 265 -12.66 2.67 -7.12
C ALA A 265 -11.65 3.83 -6.98
N ILE A 266 -10.91 3.88 -5.86
CA ILE A 266 -9.82 4.85 -5.67
C ILE A 266 -8.75 4.64 -6.75
N LEU A 267 -8.21 3.43 -6.88
CA LEU A 267 -7.17 3.10 -7.87
C LEU A 267 -7.60 3.45 -9.30
N THR A 268 -8.84 3.12 -9.67
CA THR A 268 -9.40 3.49 -10.99
C THR A 268 -9.50 5.01 -11.16
N GLY A 269 -9.81 5.74 -10.09
CA GLY A 269 -9.83 7.22 -10.09
C GLY A 269 -8.49 7.84 -10.43
N TYR A 270 -7.39 7.17 -10.11
CA TYR A 270 -6.02 7.57 -10.48
C TYR A 270 -5.53 6.98 -11.81
N GLY A 271 -6.40 6.31 -12.57
CA GLY A 271 -6.10 5.81 -13.92
C GLY A 271 -5.56 4.39 -13.98
N PHE A 272 -5.47 3.67 -12.86
CA PHE A 272 -5.16 2.24 -12.89
C PHE A 272 -6.32 1.44 -13.49
N SER A 273 -6.00 0.33 -14.14
CA SER A 273 -6.97 -0.63 -14.67
C SER A 273 -7.09 -1.84 -13.76
N SER A 274 -8.28 -2.44 -13.71
CA SER A 274 -8.45 -3.76 -13.05
C SER A 274 -7.64 -4.82 -13.79
N PRO A 275 -7.17 -5.88 -13.07
CA PRO A 275 -6.44 -7.01 -13.64
C PRO A 275 -7.17 -7.74 -14.76
#